data_c6bcec6dd7310dbf6324d1410696fc34
#
_entry.id   c6bcec6dd7310dbf6324d1410696fc34
#
_cell.length_a   1.000
_cell.length_b   1.000
_cell.length_c   1.000
_cell.angle_alpha   90.00
_cell.angle_beta   90.00
_cell.angle_gamma   90.00
#
_symmetry.space_group_name_H-M   'P 1'
#
loop_
_entity.id
_entity.type
_entity.pdbx_description
1 polymer ?
#
loop_
_entity_poly.entity_id
_entity_poly.type
_entity_poly.pdbx_seq_one_letter_code
_entity_poly.pdbx_strand_id
1 'polypeptide(L)'
;MRLIDACSDAPVPGLTRRLLLAVLATLAPAVAASPVGAAGHNIRFTARNPNLGIVDIYTTLGYAKGVAAGTGMILSRSGEVLTNNHVISGATKFKVVDVTTHHRYSATVVGYSVSRDVAVLQLAHASGLRPVKLGSAVRLRVGQRVVARGNAQGRGGPPKAARGRIIALHQQITATDESGDSETLANAIATNTPVVPGYSGGPLEDARNRVLGMVTAGSTSGAHRGFAIPIKQAVLLARRIESGKSSATVHVGPTAFLGVVLANVAGGAKITQVVAGKAADAAGLVPGDVITSLNGATISSRTDVRQVVLSLVPGKAVSIGWTDTTDLAHTGTITPTSGPPQ
;
A
#
# COMPACT_ATOMS: atom_id res chain seq x y z
N MET A 1 -2.13 9.56 -1.74
CA MET A 1 -3.22 8.55 -1.79
C MET A 1 -3.56 8.33 -3.24
N ARG A 2 -3.57 7.10 -3.68
CA ARG A 2 -3.97 6.77 -5.06
C ARG A 2 -5.45 7.12 -5.27
N LEU A 3 -5.76 7.78 -6.40
CA LEU A 3 -7.10 8.13 -6.84
C LEU A 3 -7.70 6.94 -7.60
N ILE A 4 -9.00 6.71 -7.46
CA ILE A 4 -9.71 5.63 -8.17
C ILE A 4 -10.85 6.24 -8.97
N ASP A 5 -10.81 6.05 -10.28
CA ASP A 5 -11.97 6.22 -11.14
C ASP A 5 -12.78 4.91 -11.17
N ALA A 6 -13.97 4.95 -10.58
CA ALA A 6 -14.89 3.83 -10.57
C ALA A 6 -15.75 3.86 -11.83
N CYS A 7 -15.37 3.10 -12.84
CA CYS A 7 -16.24 2.76 -13.96
C CYS A 7 -16.87 1.40 -13.70
N SER A 8 -18.14 1.39 -13.34
CA SER A 8 -19.16 0.39 -13.68
C SER A 8 -20.34 0.47 -12.71
N ASP A 9 -21.37 1.18 -13.12
CA ASP A 9 -22.70 1.09 -12.51
C ASP A 9 -23.42 -0.14 -13.06
N ALA A 10 -23.62 -1.14 -12.18
CA ALA A 10 -24.61 -2.18 -12.41
C ALA A 10 -25.84 -1.84 -11.51
N PRO A 11 -27.08 -1.86 -12.04
CA PRO A 11 -28.26 -1.44 -11.28
C PRO A 11 -28.66 -2.49 -10.23
N VAL A 12 -28.95 -2.00 -9.02
CA VAL A 12 -29.51 -2.80 -7.92
C VAL A 12 -31.03 -2.85 -8.08
N PRO A 13 -31.70 -4.02 -8.06
CA PRO A 13 -33.16 -4.13 -8.15
C PRO A 13 -33.85 -3.61 -6.88
N GLY A 14 -34.98 -2.96 -7.11
CA GLY A 14 -35.75 -2.19 -6.14
C GLY A 14 -36.26 -2.92 -4.91
N LEU A 15 -36.33 -2.18 -3.81
CA LEU A 15 -37.09 -2.53 -2.60
C LEU A 15 -38.49 -1.91 -2.65
N THR A 16 -39.49 -2.77 -2.70
CA THR A 16 -40.91 -2.41 -2.54
C THR A 16 -41.21 -2.08 -1.08
N ARG A 17 -41.93 -0.96 -0.89
CA ARG A 17 -42.57 -0.54 0.36
C ARG A 17 -43.58 -1.59 0.84
N ARG A 18 -43.58 -1.93 2.13
CA ARG A 18 -44.74 -2.49 2.83
C ARG A 18 -44.97 -1.83 4.19
N LEU A 19 -46.26 -1.50 4.37
CA LEU A 19 -46.97 -0.83 5.42
C LEU A 19 -46.68 -1.25 6.86
N LEU A 20 -46.81 -0.25 7.75
CA LEU A 20 -46.99 -0.39 9.21
C LEU A 20 -48.31 -1.11 9.55
N LEU A 21 -48.28 -2.04 10.48
CA LEU A 21 -49.40 -2.44 11.31
C LEU A 21 -48.97 -2.31 12.77
N ALA A 22 -49.70 -1.50 13.52
CA ALA A 22 -49.60 -1.34 14.96
C ALA A 22 -50.36 -2.48 15.66
N VAL A 23 -49.71 -3.15 16.63
CA VAL A 23 -50.39 -4.09 17.53
C VAL A 23 -50.21 -3.59 18.96
N LEU A 24 -51.36 -3.30 19.60
CA LEU A 24 -51.48 -3.03 21.03
C LEU A 24 -51.10 -4.30 21.82
N ALA A 25 -50.21 -4.18 22.81
CA ALA A 25 -49.94 -5.24 23.77
C ALA A 25 -50.44 -4.84 25.15
N THR A 26 -51.29 -5.68 25.72
CA THR A 26 -51.90 -5.62 27.05
C THR A 26 -50.87 -5.92 28.15
N LEU A 27 -50.96 -5.14 29.25
CA LEU A 27 -50.21 -5.37 30.50
C LEU A 27 -50.68 -6.63 31.22
N ALA A 28 -49.74 -7.47 31.70
CA ALA A 28 -49.92 -8.45 32.75
C ALA A 28 -48.93 -8.21 33.86
N PRO A 29 -49.27 -8.48 35.16
CA PRO A 29 -48.49 -8.05 36.30
C PRO A 29 -47.28 -8.93 36.55
N ALA A 30 -46.15 -8.29 36.96
CA ALA A 30 -44.86 -8.92 37.25
C ALA A 30 -44.90 -9.54 38.63
N VAL A 31 -44.56 -10.82 38.74
CA VAL A 31 -44.21 -11.52 39.95
C VAL A 31 -42.70 -11.26 40.22
N ALA A 32 -42.43 -10.65 41.38
CA ALA A 32 -41.05 -10.38 41.80
C ALA A 32 -40.36 -11.67 42.27
N ALA A 33 -39.35 -12.12 41.50
CA ALA A 33 -38.40 -13.15 41.94
C ALA A 33 -37.14 -12.50 42.50
N SER A 34 -36.78 -12.85 43.73
CA SER A 34 -35.56 -12.39 44.39
C SER A 34 -34.31 -12.85 43.67
N PRO A 35 -33.28 -12.03 43.54
CA PRO A 35 -32.05 -12.46 42.87
C PRO A 35 -31.20 -13.33 43.79
N VAL A 36 -31.01 -14.58 43.42
CA VAL A 36 -29.92 -15.43 43.92
C VAL A 36 -28.60 -14.83 43.41
N GLY A 37 -27.76 -14.40 44.37
CA GLY A 37 -26.46 -13.79 44.09
C GLY A 37 -25.55 -14.76 43.33
N ALA A 38 -25.45 -14.60 42.00
CA ALA A 38 -24.39 -15.16 41.25
C ALA A 38 -23.13 -14.32 41.48
N ALA A 39 -22.13 -14.88 42.13
CA ALA A 39 -20.79 -14.33 42.20
C ALA A 39 -20.22 -14.23 40.78
N GLY A 40 -20.47 -13.08 40.16
CA GLY A 40 -19.94 -12.78 38.85
C GLY A 40 -18.41 -12.69 38.94
N HIS A 41 -17.73 -13.70 38.42
CA HIS A 41 -16.32 -13.57 38.06
C HIS A 41 -16.24 -12.45 37.03
N ASN A 42 -15.87 -11.25 37.48
CA ASN A 42 -15.49 -10.17 36.59
C ASN A 42 -14.22 -10.59 35.83
N ILE A 43 -14.39 -11.32 34.71
CA ILE A 43 -13.35 -11.48 33.70
C ILE A 43 -13.15 -10.06 33.14
N ARG A 44 -12.21 -9.31 33.74
CA ARG A 44 -11.68 -8.10 33.14
C ARG A 44 -11.05 -8.54 31.81
N PHE A 45 -11.82 -8.45 30.73
CA PHE A 45 -11.23 -8.35 29.41
C PHE A 45 -10.40 -7.07 29.43
N THR A 46 -9.10 -7.19 29.71
CA THR A 46 -8.17 -6.10 29.43
C THR A 46 -8.33 -5.79 27.94
N ALA A 47 -8.98 -4.67 27.66
CA ALA A 47 -9.21 -4.23 26.28
C ALA A 47 -7.84 -4.16 25.61
N ARG A 48 -7.58 -5.10 24.73
CA ARG A 48 -6.30 -5.20 24.02
C ARG A 48 -6.13 -3.92 23.24
N ASN A 49 -5.00 -3.20 23.44
CA ASN A 49 -4.73 -1.95 22.75
C ASN A 49 -4.91 -2.16 21.22
N PRO A 50 -5.91 -1.50 20.60
CA PRO A 50 -6.21 -1.71 19.18
C PRO A 50 -5.13 -1.16 18.26
N ASN A 51 -4.18 -0.37 18.79
CA ASN A 51 -3.09 0.22 18.02
C ASN A 51 -1.81 -0.63 18.07
N LEU A 52 -1.87 -1.81 18.70
CA LEU A 52 -0.71 -2.67 18.87
C LEU A 52 -0.20 -3.18 17.52
N GLY A 53 1.08 -2.96 17.24
CA GLY A 53 1.73 -3.39 16.01
C GLY A 53 1.51 -2.47 14.82
N ILE A 54 0.86 -1.31 15.01
CA ILE A 54 0.74 -0.29 13.97
C ILE A 54 1.93 0.65 14.07
N VAL A 55 2.45 1.07 12.92
CA VAL A 55 3.52 2.07 12.80
C VAL A 55 3.14 3.16 11.83
N ASP A 56 3.56 4.39 12.12
CA ASP A 56 3.56 5.49 11.15
C ASP A 56 4.84 5.43 10.32
N ILE A 57 4.71 5.55 9.00
CA ILE A 57 5.83 5.58 8.07
C ILE A 57 5.91 6.97 7.47
N TYR A 58 7.10 7.58 7.56
CA TYR A 58 7.44 8.84 6.90
C TYR A 58 8.59 8.59 5.94
N THR A 59 8.42 9.02 4.70
CA THR A 59 9.42 8.85 3.65
C THR A 59 9.93 10.18 3.14
N THR A 60 11.22 10.24 2.78
CA THR A 60 11.82 11.38 2.09
C THR A 60 12.06 10.99 0.65
N LEU A 61 11.48 11.72 -0.28
CA LEU A 61 11.64 11.54 -1.73
C LEU A 61 12.84 12.38 -2.19
N GLY A 62 14.05 11.81 -2.09
CA GLY A 62 15.29 12.58 -2.27
C GLY A 62 15.46 13.20 -3.65
N TYR A 63 14.98 12.53 -4.70
CA TYR A 63 15.10 13.01 -6.08
C TYR A 63 13.88 13.84 -6.53
N ALA A 64 12.71 13.58 -6.00
CA ALA A 64 11.49 14.34 -6.28
C ALA A 64 11.26 15.51 -5.31
N LYS A 65 12.19 15.76 -4.37
CA LYS A 65 12.14 16.82 -3.37
C LYS A 65 10.82 16.88 -2.60
N GLY A 66 10.42 15.77 -1.98
CA GLY A 66 9.17 15.68 -1.26
C GLY A 66 9.26 14.82 -0.01
N VAL A 67 8.15 14.78 0.71
CA VAL A 67 7.90 13.86 1.83
C VAL A 67 6.55 13.20 1.63
N ALA A 68 6.44 11.93 1.99
CA ALA A 68 5.17 11.24 2.01
C ALA A 68 4.98 10.54 3.37
N ALA A 69 3.74 10.20 3.68
CA ALA A 69 3.41 9.50 4.91
C ALA A 69 2.38 8.39 4.64
N GLY A 70 2.55 7.29 5.35
CA GLY A 70 1.65 6.15 5.33
C GLY A 70 1.63 5.46 6.68
N THR A 71 1.10 4.26 6.66
CA THR A 71 0.99 3.37 7.82
C THR A 71 1.65 2.04 7.49
N GLY A 72 2.08 1.31 8.50
CA GLY A 72 2.56 -0.05 8.37
C GLY A 72 2.10 -0.93 9.51
N MET A 73 2.31 -2.22 9.35
CA MET A 73 1.98 -3.26 10.33
C MET A 73 3.21 -4.09 10.66
N ILE A 74 3.60 -4.16 11.92
CA ILE A 74 4.68 -5.02 12.40
C ILE A 74 4.26 -6.48 12.21
N LEU A 75 5.05 -7.26 11.47
CA LEU A 75 4.82 -8.69 11.24
C LEU A 75 5.63 -9.57 12.19
N SER A 76 6.80 -9.12 12.64
CA SER A 76 7.69 -9.91 13.49
C SER A 76 8.23 -9.12 14.69
N ARG A 77 8.74 -9.85 15.69
CA ARG A 77 9.39 -9.24 16.86
C ARG A 77 10.75 -8.62 16.52
N SER A 78 11.34 -8.99 15.39
CA SER A 78 12.61 -8.48 14.87
C SER A 78 12.47 -7.24 13.99
N GLY A 79 11.24 -6.75 13.74
CA GLY A 79 11.03 -5.47 13.08
C GLY A 79 10.72 -5.53 11.59
N GLU A 80 10.20 -6.65 11.12
CA GLU A 80 9.60 -6.71 9.78
C GLU A 80 8.28 -5.94 9.78
N VAL A 81 8.12 -5.04 8.81
CA VAL A 81 6.93 -4.18 8.66
C VAL A 81 6.35 -4.35 7.27
N LEU A 82 5.06 -4.70 7.21
CA LEU A 82 4.26 -4.75 6.00
C LEU A 82 3.64 -3.39 5.73
N THR A 83 3.73 -2.92 4.49
CA THR A 83 3.09 -1.68 4.01
C THR A 83 2.78 -1.79 2.52
N ASN A 84 2.24 -0.73 1.91
CA ASN A 84 2.05 -0.66 0.47
C ASN A 84 3.34 -0.25 -0.27
N ASN A 85 3.46 -0.68 -1.53
CA ASN A 85 4.56 -0.25 -2.39
C ASN A 85 4.51 1.27 -2.65
N HIS A 86 3.33 1.83 -2.94
CA HIS A 86 3.22 3.27 -3.19
C HIS A 86 3.58 4.16 -1.98
N VAL A 87 3.60 3.61 -0.75
CA VAL A 87 4.08 4.33 0.45
C VAL A 87 5.60 4.50 0.42
N ILE A 88 6.31 3.56 -0.19
CA ILE A 88 7.78 3.53 -0.23
C ILE A 88 8.38 3.97 -1.57
N SER A 89 7.58 4.01 -2.64
CA SER A 89 8.04 4.34 -4.00
C SER A 89 8.76 5.69 -4.03
N GLY A 90 9.93 5.74 -4.67
CA GLY A 90 10.78 6.94 -4.77
C GLY A 90 11.48 7.36 -3.48
N ALA A 91 11.26 6.68 -2.37
CA ALA A 91 11.82 7.06 -1.07
C ALA A 91 13.31 6.71 -0.94
N THR A 92 14.10 7.68 -0.49
CA THR A 92 15.53 7.50 -0.19
C THR A 92 15.81 7.34 1.30
N LYS A 93 14.86 7.73 2.17
CA LYS A 93 14.97 7.59 3.63
C LYS A 93 13.62 7.23 4.22
N PHE A 94 13.65 6.41 5.26
CA PHE A 94 12.47 5.96 6.00
C PHE A 94 12.64 6.29 7.49
N LYS A 95 11.64 6.96 8.07
CA LYS A 95 11.45 7.12 9.50
C LYS A 95 10.17 6.41 9.89
N VAL A 96 10.27 5.37 10.71
CA VAL A 96 9.14 4.57 11.18
C VAL A 96 8.96 4.81 12.67
N VAL A 97 7.72 5.04 13.10
CA VAL A 97 7.37 5.31 14.50
C VAL A 97 6.37 4.27 14.98
N ASP A 98 6.72 3.47 15.98
CA ASP A 98 5.75 2.61 16.68
C ASP A 98 4.76 3.50 17.44
N VAL A 99 3.50 3.45 17.06
CA VAL A 99 2.45 4.33 17.61
C VAL A 99 2.10 4.02 19.07
N THR A 100 2.53 2.86 19.58
CA THR A 100 2.26 2.42 20.97
C THR A 100 3.37 2.84 21.92
N THR A 101 4.62 2.70 21.50
CA THR A 101 5.81 2.99 22.31
C THR A 101 6.43 4.35 21.99
N HIS A 102 6.02 4.98 20.89
CA HIS A 102 6.60 6.20 20.31
C HIS A 102 8.08 6.07 19.93
N HIS A 103 8.61 4.83 19.94
CA HIS A 103 9.98 4.59 19.52
C HIS A 103 10.13 4.83 18.00
N ARG A 104 11.26 5.42 17.60
CA ARG A 104 11.56 5.78 16.22
C ARG A 104 12.66 4.88 15.68
N TYR A 105 12.45 4.38 14.46
CA TYR A 105 13.37 3.51 13.76
C TYR A 105 13.71 4.11 12.40
N SER A 106 14.94 3.92 11.94
CA SER A 106 15.24 3.88 10.51
C SER A 106 14.85 2.51 9.95
N ALA A 107 14.62 2.46 8.65
CA ALA A 107 14.27 1.20 8.01
C ALA A 107 14.94 1.07 6.65
N THR A 108 15.11 -0.17 6.21
CA THR A 108 15.54 -0.53 4.85
C THR A 108 14.45 -1.33 4.15
N VAL A 109 14.41 -1.25 2.82
CA VAL A 109 13.49 -2.05 2.02
C VAL A 109 14.06 -3.46 1.86
N VAL A 110 13.29 -4.48 2.27
CA VAL A 110 13.62 -5.89 2.04
C VAL A 110 13.27 -6.27 0.60
N GLY A 111 12.08 -5.85 0.17
CA GLY A 111 11.58 -6.05 -1.17
C GLY A 111 10.15 -5.55 -1.30
N TYR A 112 9.63 -5.60 -2.53
CA TYR A 112 8.31 -5.10 -2.85
C TYR A 112 7.74 -5.72 -4.12
N SER A 113 6.46 -5.50 -4.33
CA SER A 113 5.74 -5.80 -5.56
C SER A 113 4.93 -4.59 -5.98
N VAL A 114 5.29 -4.00 -7.10
CA VAL A 114 4.58 -2.86 -7.68
C VAL A 114 3.16 -3.26 -8.03
N SER A 115 2.99 -4.29 -8.88
CA SER A 115 1.68 -4.74 -9.40
C SER A 115 0.73 -5.31 -8.35
N ARG A 116 1.21 -5.58 -7.13
CA ARG A 116 0.38 -6.05 -5.99
C ARG A 116 0.29 -5.04 -4.87
N ASP A 117 0.97 -3.92 -5.01
CA ASP A 117 1.04 -2.82 -4.05
C ASP A 117 1.40 -3.29 -2.61
N VAL A 118 2.42 -4.12 -2.49
CA VAL A 118 2.91 -4.67 -1.22
C VAL A 118 4.40 -4.43 -1.09
N ALA A 119 4.84 -4.03 0.09
CA ALA A 119 6.24 -3.86 0.43
C ALA A 119 6.54 -4.38 1.85
N VAL A 120 7.79 -4.81 2.06
CA VAL A 120 8.33 -5.20 3.35
C VAL A 120 9.52 -4.34 3.68
N LEU A 121 9.50 -3.73 4.87
CA LEU A 121 10.59 -2.98 5.45
C LEU A 121 11.20 -3.77 6.62
N GLN A 122 12.51 -3.63 6.82
CA GLN A 122 13.20 -4.08 8.02
C GLN A 122 13.59 -2.87 8.87
N LEU A 123 13.11 -2.82 10.10
CA LEU A 123 13.49 -1.80 11.08
C LEU A 123 14.90 -2.06 11.60
N ALA A 124 15.72 -1.02 11.67
CA ALA A 124 17.07 -1.12 12.17
C ALA A 124 17.08 -1.30 13.71
N HIS A 125 17.90 -2.23 14.21
CA HIS A 125 18.08 -2.50 15.63
C HIS A 125 16.79 -2.80 16.42
N ALA A 126 15.74 -3.25 15.72
CA ALA A 126 14.46 -3.57 16.35
C ALA A 126 14.48 -4.96 17.00
N SER A 127 13.96 -5.05 18.22
CA SER A 127 13.77 -6.31 18.94
C SER A 127 12.60 -6.22 19.90
N GLY A 128 12.00 -7.36 20.23
CA GLY A 128 10.94 -7.44 21.23
C GLY A 128 9.62 -6.77 20.82
N LEU A 129 9.47 -6.38 19.56
CA LEU A 129 8.28 -5.72 19.06
C LEU A 129 7.04 -6.61 19.17
N ARG A 130 5.88 -6.00 19.14
CA ARG A 130 4.60 -6.70 19.22
C ARG A 130 3.90 -6.68 17.86
N PRO A 131 3.85 -7.82 17.14
CA PRO A 131 3.18 -7.89 15.85
C PRO A 131 1.67 -7.67 15.93
N VAL A 132 1.08 -7.23 14.82
CA VAL A 132 -0.39 -7.21 14.63
C VAL A 132 -0.95 -8.63 14.73
N LYS A 133 -2.23 -8.74 15.07
CA LYS A 133 -2.95 -10.02 15.06
C LYS A 133 -3.52 -10.30 13.68
N LEU A 134 -2.93 -11.20 12.94
CA LEU A 134 -3.42 -11.57 11.61
C LEU A 134 -4.74 -12.36 11.69
N GLY A 135 -5.67 -12.02 10.81
CA GLY A 135 -6.95 -12.71 10.62
C GLY A 135 -7.01 -13.47 9.28
N SER A 136 -5.89 -13.99 8.81
CA SER A 136 -5.77 -14.66 7.50
C SER A 136 -6.67 -15.89 7.33
N ALA A 137 -7.08 -16.55 8.43
CA ALA A 137 -8.02 -17.65 8.43
C ALA A 137 -9.49 -17.22 8.57
N VAL A 138 -9.78 -15.91 8.70
CA VAL A 138 -11.15 -15.41 8.83
C VAL A 138 -11.84 -15.40 7.48
N ARG A 139 -13.01 -16.04 7.41
CA ARG A 139 -13.87 -15.96 6.22
C ARG A 139 -14.53 -14.58 6.17
N LEU A 140 -14.23 -13.81 5.12
CA LEU A 140 -14.81 -12.50 4.87
C LEU A 140 -16.26 -12.61 4.38
N ARG A 141 -17.09 -11.64 4.75
CA ARG A 141 -18.50 -11.56 4.34
C ARG A 141 -18.91 -10.13 4.06
N VAL A 142 -19.70 -9.91 3.03
CA VAL A 142 -20.37 -8.61 2.80
C VAL A 142 -21.27 -8.31 4.01
N GLY A 143 -21.33 -7.03 4.41
CA GLY A 143 -22.01 -6.57 5.63
C GLY A 143 -21.17 -6.69 6.92
N GLN A 144 -20.05 -7.41 6.91
CA GLN A 144 -19.16 -7.55 8.07
C GLN A 144 -18.65 -6.18 8.52
N ARG A 145 -18.78 -5.87 9.83
CA ARG A 145 -18.23 -4.65 10.44
C ARG A 145 -16.71 -4.69 10.42
N VAL A 146 -16.12 -3.56 10.03
CA VAL A 146 -14.65 -3.39 9.95
C VAL A 146 -14.24 -2.00 10.44
N VAL A 147 -12.97 -1.89 10.81
CA VAL A 147 -12.32 -0.65 11.21
C VAL A 147 -11.00 -0.56 10.47
N ALA A 148 -10.82 0.49 9.67
CA ALA A 148 -9.51 0.86 9.13
C ALA A 148 -8.78 1.75 10.13
N ARG A 149 -7.47 1.57 10.32
CA ARG A 149 -6.64 2.42 11.18
C ARG A 149 -5.42 2.92 10.41
N GLY A 150 -5.04 4.18 10.66
CA GLY A 150 -3.86 4.72 10.00
C GLY A 150 -3.50 6.14 10.41
N ASN A 151 -2.36 6.58 9.89
CA ASN A 151 -1.77 7.90 10.06
C ASN A 151 -2.48 8.94 9.18
N ALA A 152 -3.73 9.25 9.51
CA ALA A 152 -4.59 10.13 8.72
C ALA A 152 -3.89 11.45 8.38
N GLN A 153 -3.74 11.74 7.08
CA GLN A 153 -3.08 12.93 6.53
C GLN A 153 -1.62 13.12 6.99
N GLY A 154 -0.94 12.02 7.40
CA GLY A 154 0.45 12.08 7.84
C GLY A 154 0.71 12.85 9.14
N ARG A 155 -0.34 13.11 9.94
CA ARG A 155 -0.23 13.96 11.14
C ARG A 155 0.48 13.29 12.31
N GLY A 156 0.65 11.97 12.27
CA GLY A 156 1.23 11.19 13.36
C GLY A 156 0.33 11.09 14.59
N GLY A 157 0.89 10.48 15.64
CA GLY A 157 0.19 10.25 16.89
C GLY A 157 -0.70 9.00 16.84
N PRO A 158 -1.72 8.90 17.72
CA PRO A 158 -2.59 7.73 17.73
C PRO A 158 -3.32 7.54 16.39
N PRO A 159 -3.28 6.32 15.80
CA PRO A 159 -3.93 6.05 14.52
C PRO A 159 -5.40 6.41 14.54
N LYS A 160 -5.86 7.12 13.54
CA LYS A 160 -7.29 7.41 13.39
C LYS A 160 -8.03 6.16 12.94
N ALA A 161 -9.23 5.96 13.49
CA ALA A 161 -10.09 4.82 13.21
C ALA A 161 -11.26 5.25 12.30
N ALA A 162 -11.34 4.68 11.11
CA ALA A 162 -12.47 4.80 10.20
C ALA A 162 -13.31 3.52 10.25
N ARG A 163 -14.57 3.65 10.71
CA ARG A 163 -15.49 2.51 10.88
C ARG A 163 -16.38 2.35 9.66
N GLY A 164 -16.70 1.10 9.33
CA GLY A 164 -17.58 0.79 8.22
C GLY A 164 -17.92 -0.70 8.14
N ARG A 165 -18.30 -1.11 6.93
CA ARG A 165 -18.63 -2.50 6.59
C ARG A 165 -17.98 -2.89 5.27
N ILE A 166 -17.72 -4.16 5.08
CA ILE A 166 -17.41 -4.74 3.77
C ILE A 166 -18.66 -4.59 2.90
N ILE A 167 -18.51 -3.97 1.73
CA ILE A 167 -19.61 -3.77 0.76
C ILE A 167 -19.49 -4.68 -0.44
N ALA A 168 -18.26 -5.09 -0.80
CA ALA A 168 -18.01 -6.08 -1.84
C ALA A 168 -16.68 -6.80 -1.59
N LEU A 169 -16.53 -7.99 -2.17
CA LEU A 169 -15.32 -8.79 -2.18
C LEU A 169 -14.90 -9.05 -3.62
N HIS A 170 -13.63 -9.47 -3.80
CA HIS A 170 -13.07 -9.83 -5.10
C HIS A 170 -13.17 -8.71 -6.15
N GLN A 171 -13.03 -7.46 -5.70
CA GLN A 171 -13.10 -6.32 -6.61
C GLN A 171 -11.80 -6.14 -7.37
N GLN A 172 -11.91 -5.79 -8.64
CA GLN A 172 -10.81 -5.25 -9.42
C GLN A 172 -10.89 -3.72 -9.34
N ILE A 173 -9.79 -3.08 -8.98
CA ILE A 173 -9.72 -1.62 -8.88
C ILE A 173 -8.51 -1.12 -9.65
N THR A 174 -8.65 0.00 -10.34
CA THR A 174 -7.53 0.75 -10.91
C THR A 174 -7.24 1.93 -10.01
N ALA A 175 -6.03 1.99 -9.50
CA ALA A 175 -5.55 3.08 -8.66
C ALA A 175 -4.51 3.88 -9.44
N THR A 176 -4.75 5.18 -9.60
CA THR A 176 -3.83 6.10 -10.26
C THR A 176 -3.05 6.88 -9.20
N ASP A 177 -1.74 6.97 -9.35
CA ASP A 177 -0.88 7.77 -8.48
C ASP A 177 -0.82 9.24 -8.94
N GLU A 178 -0.12 10.08 -8.17
CA GLU A 178 0.05 11.50 -8.47
C GLU A 178 0.85 11.76 -9.76
N SER A 179 1.60 10.76 -10.23
CA SER A 179 2.36 10.81 -11.48
C SER A 179 1.53 10.42 -12.70
N GLY A 180 0.25 9.98 -12.49
CA GLY A 180 -0.64 9.50 -13.53
C GLY A 180 -0.38 8.03 -13.91
N ASP A 181 0.47 7.29 -13.19
CA ASP A 181 0.61 5.85 -13.37
C ASP A 181 -0.55 5.13 -12.74
N SER A 182 -1.17 4.23 -13.50
CA SER A 182 -2.30 3.44 -13.06
C SER A 182 -1.90 1.99 -12.83
N GLU A 183 -2.30 1.44 -11.70
CA GLU A 183 -2.13 0.02 -11.40
C GLU A 183 -3.47 -0.64 -11.11
N THR A 184 -3.64 -1.83 -11.68
CA THR A 184 -4.84 -2.63 -11.45
C THR A 184 -4.58 -3.65 -10.35
N LEU A 185 -5.31 -3.52 -9.25
CA LEU A 185 -5.29 -4.45 -8.13
C LEU A 185 -6.50 -5.38 -8.21
N ALA A 186 -6.24 -6.67 -8.37
CA ALA A 186 -7.28 -7.69 -8.37
C ALA A 186 -7.59 -8.16 -6.94
N ASN A 187 -8.83 -8.65 -6.74
CA ASN A 187 -9.29 -9.30 -5.52
C ASN A 187 -9.29 -8.39 -4.27
N ALA A 188 -9.52 -7.08 -4.46
CA ALA A 188 -9.62 -6.15 -3.34
C ALA A 188 -10.91 -6.35 -2.51
N ILE A 189 -10.83 -6.01 -1.23
CA ILE A 189 -11.98 -5.86 -0.32
C ILE A 189 -12.46 -4.43 -0.45
N ALA A 190 -13.70 -4.21 -0.88
CA ALA A 190 -14.33 -2.90 -0.88
C ALA A 190 -15.13 -2.68 0.41
N THR A 191 -15.01 -1.49 0.98
CA THR A 191 -15.68 -1.08 2.22
C THR A 191 -16.28 0.31 2.06
N ASN A 192 -17.20 0.68 2.93
CA ASN A 192 -17.68 2.06 3.08
C ASN A 192 -16.95 2.82 4.21
N THR A 193 -15.72 2.40 4.56
CA THR A 193 -14.88 3.15 5.50
C THR A 193 -14.38 4.45 4.86
N PRO A 194 -14.52 5.62 5.55
CA PRO A 194 -14.05 6.90 5.03
C PRO A 194 -12.54 7.04 5.24
N VAL A 195 -11.76 6.26 4.49
CA VAL A 195 -10.29 6.34 4.52
C VAL A 195 -9.81 7.59 3.76
N VAL A 196 -8.73 8.19 4.26
CA VAL A 196 -8.09 9.38 3.69
C VAL A 196 -6.59 9.11 3.48
N PRO A 197 -5.83 10.01 2.81
CA PRO A 197 -4.36 9.87 2.71
C PRO A 197 -3.72 9.51 4.04
N GLY A 198 -2.73 8.61 4.02
CA GLY A 198 -2.03 8.13 5.21
C GLY A 198 -2.58 6.83 5.82
N TYR A 199 -3.79 6.38 5.47
CA TYR A 199 -4.26 5.04 5.87
C TYR A 199 -3.59 3.90 5.09
N SER A 200 -3.01 4.20 3.92
CA SER A 200 -2.29 3.23 3.08
C SER A 200 -1.25 2.45 3.89
N GLY A 201 -1.26 1.13 3.76
CA GLY A 201 -0.42 0.19 4.52
C GLY A 201 -0.96 -0.17 5.91
N GLY A 202 -1.98 0.54 6.39
CA GLY A 202 -2.61 0.28 7.68
C GLY A 202 -3.59 -0.89 7.66
N PRO A 203 -3.94 -1.40 8.85
CA PRO A 203 -4.85 -2.53 8.98
C PRO A 203 -6.31 -2.17 8.71
N LEU A 204 -7.02 -3.06 8.01
CA LEU A 204 -8.46 -3.20 8.04
C LEU A 204 -8.80 -4.35 9.00
N GLU A 205 -9.45 -4.06 10.11
CA GLU A 205 -9.62 -4.98 11.25
C GLU A 205 -11.08 -5.37 11.47
N ASP A 206 -11.28 -6.54 12.08
CA ASP A 206 -12.58 -6.94 12.65
C ASP A 206 -12.76 -6.42 14.10
N ALA A 207 -13.93 -6.71 14.70
CA ALA A 207 -14.26 -6.32 16.07
C ALA A 207 -13.33 -6.92 17.16
N ARG A 208 -12.48 -7.90 16.80
CA ARG A 208 -11.49 -8.52 17.69
C ARG A 208 -10.06 -8.01 17.40
N ASN A 209 -9.93 -6.90 16.66
CA ASN A 209 -8.66 -6.32 16.20
C ASN A 209 -7.79 -7.35 15.44
N ARG A 210 -8.42 -8.25 14.65
CA ARG A 210 -7.72 -9.13 13.73
C ARG A 210 -7.67 -8.46 12.38
N VAL A 211 -6.49 -8.36 11.80
CA VAL A 211 -6.26 -7.76 10.49
C VAL A 211 -6.83 -8.66 9.39
N LEU A 212 -7.80 -8.16 8.65
CA LEU A 212 -8.48 -8.83 7.54
C LEU A 212 -7.90 -8.41 6.18
N GLY A 213 -7.37 -7.19 6.12
CA GLY A 213 -6.77 -6.61 4.91
C GLY A 213 -5.81 -5.49 5.24
N MET A 214 -5.01 -5.09 4.25
CA MET A 214 -4.14 -3.92 4.27
C MET A 214 -4.80 -2.83 3.42
N VAL A 215 -5.11 -1.68 4.01
CA VAL A 215 -5.72 -0.54 3.29
C VAL A 215 -4.75 -0.07 2.20
N THR A 216 -5.25 0.14 0.98
CA THR A 216 -4.43 0.57 -0.16
C THR A 216 -4.93 1.85 -0.82
N ALA A 217 -6.24 2.04 -0.92
CA ALA A 217 -6.80 3.17 -1.64
C ALA A 217 -8.13 3.62 -1.06
N GLY A 218 -8.54 4.84 -1.41
CA GLY A 218 -9.87 5.38 -1.14
C GLY A 218 -10.43 6.03 -2.41
N SER A 219 -11.76 6.02 -2.58
CA SER A 219 -12.43 6.77 -3.63
C SER A 219 -12.43 8.25 -3.31
N THR A 220 -12.17 9.08 -4.32
CA THR A 220 -12.24 10.54 -4.22
C THR A 220 -13.54 11.12 -4.81
N SER A 221 -14.29 10.31 -5.55
CA SER A 221 -15.55 10.68 -6.16
C SER A 221 -16.72 9.84 -5.61
N GLY A 222 -17.87 10.47 -5.39
CA GLY A 222 -19.08 9.80 -4.93
C GLY A 222 -19.07 9.35 -3.47
N ALA A 223 -19.69 8.22 -3.17
CA ALA A 223 -19.74 7.67 -1.81
C ALA A 223 -18.35 7.25 -1.35
N HIS A 224 -17.98 7.60 -0.12
CA HIS A 224 -16.69 7.19 0.48
C HIS A 224 -16.54 5.68 0.42
N ARG A 225 -15.54 5.21 -0.33
CA ARG A 225 -15.17 3.80 -0.43
C ARG A 225 -13.71 3.66 -0.04
N GLY A 226 -13.42 2.69 0.84
CA GLY A 226 -12.06 2.25 1.14
C GLY A 226 -11.82 0.90 0.51
N PHE A 227 -10.61 0.67 0.01
CA PHE A 227 -10.20 -0.60 -0.58
C PHE A 227 -9.02 -1.16 0.19
N ALA A 228 -9.00 -2.49 0.34
CA ALA A 228 -7.93 -3.18 1.05
C ALA A 228 -7.51 -4.46 0.31
N ILE A 229 -6.22 -4.74 0.32
CA ILE A 229 -5.65 -6.00 -0.14
C ILE A 229 -5.93 -7.06 0.95
N PRO A 230 -6.53 -8.23 0.63
CA PRO A 230 -6.76 -9.28 1.62
C PRO A 230 -5.47 -9.65 2.35
N ILE A 231 -5.50 -9.71 3.68
CA ILE A 231 -4.27 -9.91 4.48
C ILE A 231 -3.57 -11.22 4.17
N LYS A 232 -4.31 -12.28 3.82
CA LYS A 232 -3.73 -13.55 3.39
C LYS A 232 -2.82 -13.38 2.18
N GLN A 233 -3.22 -12.57 1.19
CA GLN A 233 -2.43 -12.30 0.00
C GLN A 233 -1.20 -11.45 0.32
N ALA A 234 -1.37 -10.37 1.09
CA ALA A 234 -0.27 -9.50 1.48
C ALA A 234 0.81 -10.26 2.27
N VAL A 235 0.41 -11.12 3.23
CA VAL A 235 1.35 -11.93 4.03
C VAL A 235 2.03 -13.02 3.20
N LEU A 236 1.33 -13.67 2.27
CA LEU A 236 1.96 -14.64 1.37
C LEU A 236 3.04 -13.97 0.52
N LEU A 237 2.77 -12.75 0.06
CA LEU A 237 3.73 -11.98 -0.71
C LEU A 237 4.92 -11.51 0.15
N ALA A 238 4.65 -11.04 1.38
CA ALA A 238 5.70 -10.70 2.33
C ALA A 238 6.65 -11.86 2.59
N ARG A 239 6.14 -13.06 2.86
CA ARG A 239 6.94 -14.28 3.04
C ARG A 239 7.78 -14.61 1.81
N ARG A 240 7.26 -14.39 0.60
CA ARG A 240 8.03 -14.56 -0.63
C ARG A 240 9.18 -13.56 -0.73
N ILE A 241 8.92 -12.30 -0.39
CA ILE A 241 9.94 -11.26 -0.30
C ILE A 241 11.03 -11.66 0.73
N GLU A 242 10.63 -12.07 1.92
CA GLU A 242 11.52 -12.52 3.01
C GLU A 242 12.37 -13.73 2.61
N SER A 243 11.88 -14.60 1.72
CA SER A 243 12.65 -15.74 1.20
C SER A 243 13.80 -15.35 0.28
N GLY A 244 13.98 -14.07 -0.05
CA GLY A 244 15.04 -13.56 -0.90
C GLY A 244 14.89 -13.86 -2.40
N LYS A 245 13.73 -14.40 -2.83
CA LYS A 245 13.52 -14.85 -4.22
C LYS A 245 12.76 -13.81 -5.03
N SER A 246 13.45 -13.09 -5.90
CA SER A 246 12.83 -12.21 -6.90
C SER A 246 12.04 -13.00 -7.95
N SER A 247 11.11 -12.34 -8.62
CA SER A 247 10.34 -12.86 -9.76
C SER A 247 9.88 -11.71 -10.64
N ALA A 248 9.18 -11.99 -11.73
CA ALA A 248 8.63 -10.96 -12.61
C ALA A 248 7.72 -9.93 -11.89
N THR A 249 7.14 -10.28 -10.73
CA THR A 249 6.24 -9.40 -9.96
C THR A 249 6.75 -9.06 -8.56
N VAL A 250 7.90 -9.60 -8.15
CA VAL A 250 8.49 -9.38 -6.83
C VAL A 250 9.95 -8.99 -6.98
N HIS A 251 10.29 -7.81 -6.50
CA HIS A 251 11.66 -7.33 -6.40
C HIS A 251 12.19 -7.52 -4.97
N VAL A 252 13.41 -8.02 -4.83
CA VAL A 252 14.09 -8.23 -3.55
C VAL A 252 15.49 -7.65 -3.63
N GLY A 253 15.91 -6.96 -2.59
CA GLY A 253 17.23 -6.35 -2.48
C GLY A 253 17.32 -4.95 -3.11
N PRO A 254 18.56 -4.49 -3.44
CA PRO A 254 18.79 -3.15 -3.97
C PRO A 254 18.12 -2.95 -5.33
N THR A 255 17.43 -1.84 -5.48
CA THR A 255 16.76 -1.48 -6.74
C THR A 255 17.72 -0.78 -7.68
N ALA A 256 17.74 -1.17 -8.95
CA ALA A 256 18.48 -0.47 -10.00
C ALA A 256 17.87 0.92 -10.25
N PHE A 257 18.73 1.89 -10.54
CA PHE A 257 18.33 3.28 -10.74
C PHE A 257 19.12 3.92 -11.89
N LEU A 258 18.41 4.43 -12.88
CA LEU A 258 19.00 5.13 -14.01
C LEU A 258 19.31 6.60 -13.70
N GLY A 259 18.54 7.20 -12.80
CA GLY A 259 18.68 8.63 -12.47
C GLY A 259 17.97 9.55 -13.46
N VAL A 260 16.79 9.18 -13.92
CA VAL A 260 15.96 9.98 -14.84
C VAL A 260 14.55 10.17 -14.31
N VAL A 261 13.92 11.30 -14.68
CA VAL A 261 12.48 11.50 -14.63
C VAL A 261 11.94 11.39 -16.04
N LEU A 262 10.86 10.62 -16.22
CA LEU A 262 10.35 10.24 -17.53
C LEU A 262 8.92 10.74 -17.75
N ALA A 263 8.59 11.10 -18.98
CA ALA A 263 7.24 11.31 -19.48
C ALA A 263 6.94 10.35 -20.64
N ASN A 264 5.67 9.97 -20.81
CA ASN A 264 5.23 9.19 -21.95
C ASN A 264 5.19 10.08 -23.20
N VAL A 265 5.78 9.60 -24.30
CA VAL A 265 5.66 10.19 -25.64
C VAL A 265 5.41 9.10 -26.67
N ALA A 266 5.00 9.47 -27.88
CA ALA A 266 4.92 8.51 -28.98
C ALA A 266 6.31 7.92 -29.24
N GLY A 267 6.41 6.60 -29.30
CA GLY A 267 7.64 5.89 -29.62
C GLY A 267 8.63 5.69 -28.47
N GLY A 268 8.32 6.08 -27.21
CA GLY A 268 9.24 5.82 -26.12
C GLY A 268 8.97 6.57 -24.81
N ALA A 269 9.99 6.64 -23.97
CA ALA A 269 9.98 7.36 -22.69
C ALA A 269 10.92 8.56 -22.74
N LYS A 270 10.35 9.79 -22.78
CA LYS A 270 11.11 11.02 -22.86
C LYS A 270 11.71 11.38 -21.51
N ILE A 271 13.00 11.67 -21.48
CA ILE A 271 13.70 12.19 -20.31
C ILE A 271 13.30 13.66 -20.10
N THR A 272 12.71 13.96 -18.96
CA THR A 272 12.37 15.35 -18.57
C THR A 272 13.38 15.93 -17.59
N GLN A 273 14.10 15.06 -16.85
CA GLN A 273 15.16 15.47 -15.94
C GLN A 273 16.19 14.35 -15.81
N VAL A 274 17.47 14.70 -15.72
CA VAL A 274 18.58 13.81 -15.37
C VAL A 274 19.11 14.20 -13.99
N VAL A 275 19.34 13.19 -13.16
CA VAL A 275 19.92 13.38 -11.81
C VAL A 275 21.43 13.33 -11.92
N ALA A 276 22.09 14.46 -11.61
CA ALA A 276 23.54 14.59 -11.68
C ALA A 276 24.27 13.50 -10.88
N GLY A 277 25.35 12.96 -11.43
CA GLY A 277 26.16 11.90 -10.85
C GLY A 277 25.51 10.52 -10.82
N LYS A 278 24.39 10.32 -11.55
CA LYS A 278 23.74 9.01 -11.70
C LYS A 278 23.97 8.39 -13.07
N ALA A 279 23.47 7.19 -13.27
CA ALA A 279 23.78 6.36 -14.44
C ALA A 279 23.49 7.06 -15.78
N ALA A 280 22.37 7.75 -15.91
CA ALA A 280 22.02 8.48 -17.12
C ALA A 280 22.95 9.67 -17.41
N ASP A 281 23.30 10.43 -16.37
CA ASP A 281 24.27 11.53 -16.46
C ASP A 281 25.65 11.02 -16.90
N ALA A 282 26.12 9.93 -16.29
CA ALA A 282 27.38 9.28 -16.66
C ALA A 282 27.38 8.68 -18.09
N ALA A 283 26.21 8.31 -18.61
CA ALA A 283 26.01 7.82 -19.97
C ALA A 283 25.82 8.93 -21.00
N GLY A 284 25.82 10.22 -20.58
CA GLY A 284 25.67 11.38 -21.44
C GLY A 284 24.25 11.66 -21.92
N LEU A 285 23.24 11.05 -21.27
CA LEU A 285 21.83 11.33 -21.56
C LEU A 285 21.42 12.71 -21.04
N VAL A 286 20.59 13.42 -21.77
CA VAL A 286 20.15 14.77 -21.44
C VAL A 286 18.61 14.88 -21.44
N PRO A 287 18.03 15.91 -20.76
CA PRO A 287 16.61 16.21 -20.89
C PRO A 287 16.24 16.47 -22.36
N GLY A 288 15.18 15.81 -22.82
CA GLY A 288 14.73 15.84 -24.23
C GLY A 288 14.93 14.52 -24.94
N ASP A 289 15.95 13.72 -24.60
CA ASP A 289 16.18 12.41 -25.17
C ASP A 289 14.99 11.49 -24.91
N VAL A 290 14.71 10.61 -25.88
CA VAL A 290 13.63 9.59 -25.81
C VAL A 290 14.25 8.20 -25.77
N ILE A 291 14.11 7.50 -24.63
CA ILE A 291 14.57 6.12 -24.50
C ILE A 291 13.67 5.23 -25.33
N THR A 292 14.26 4.49 -26.28
CA THR A 292 13.58 3.59 -27.24
C THR A 292 13.89 2.11 -26.98
N SER A 293 15.02 1.80 -26.32
CA SER A 293 15.34 0.44 -25.90
C SER A 293 16.17 0.43 -24.61
N LEU A 294 16.04 -0.64 -23.80
CA LEU A 294 16.81 -0.83 -22.56
C LEU A 294 16.99 -2.34 -22.32
N ASN A 295 18.25 -2.78 -22.14
CA ASN A 295 18.62 -4.18 -21.93
C ASN A 295 17.99 -5.14 -22.95
N GLY A 296 17.96 -4.74 -24.23
CA GLY A 296 17.39 -5.50 -25.34
C GLY A 296 15.87 -5.46 -25.47
N ALA A 297 15.17 -4.86 -24.50
CA ALA A 297 13.71 -4.67 -24.59
C ALA A 297 13.36 -3.36 -25.29
N THR A 298 12.35 -3.37 -26.15
CA THR A 298 11.77 -2.17 -26.75
C THR A 298 11.03 -1.37 -25.67
N ILE A 299 11.21 -0.06 -25.68
CA ILE A 299 10.58 0.88 -24.75
C ILE A 299 9.56 1.72 -25.52
N SER A 300 8.29 1.62 -25.16
CA SER A 300 7.18 2.39 -25.71
C SER A 300 6.59 3.38 -24.68
N SER A 301 6.95 3.21 -23.39
CA SER A 301 6.43 4.03 -22.29
C SER A 301 7.40 4.05 -21.11
N ARG A 302 7.19 5.00 -20.17
CA ARG A 302 7.91 5.01 -18.88
C ARG A 302 7.63 3.75 -18.05
N THR A 303 6.46 3.13 -18.23
CA THR A 303 6.11 1.87 -17.54
C THR A 303 7.02 0.73 -18.02
N ASP A 304 7.35 0.67 -19.31
CA ASP A 304 8.29 -0.32 -19.84
C ASP A 304 9.68 -0.13 -19.24
N VAL A 305 10.18 1.12 -19.16
CA VAL A 305 11.45 1.41 -18.49
C VAL A 305 11.42 0.90 -17.04
N ARG A 306 10.36 1.20 -16.30
CA ARG A 306 10.19 0.75 -14.92
C ARG A 306 10.22 -0.78 -14.81
N GLN A 307 9.53 -1.50 -15.69
CA GLN A 307 9.52 -2.97 -15.71
C GLN A 307 10.90 -3.55 -15.97
N VAL A 308 11.62 -3.01 -16.95
CA VAL A 308 12.99 -3.44 -17.24
C VAL A 308 13.90 -3.16 -16.06
N VAL A 309 13.88 -1.95 -15.50
CA VAL A 309 14.70 -1.54 -14.35
C VAL A 309 14.51 -2.45 -13.14
N LEU A 310 13.30 -2.95 -12.89
CA LEU A 310 13.02 -3.90 -11.79
C LEU A 310 13.77 -5.25 -11.97
N SER A 311 14.19 -5.60 -13.18
CA SER A 311 14.96 -6.81 -13.48
C SER A 311 16.47 -6.58 -13.49
N LEU A 312 16.92 -5.33 -13.49
CA LEU A 312 18.35 -5.00 -13.55
C LEU A 312 19.04 -5.16 -12.19
N VAL A 313 20.33 -5.42 -12.25
CA VAL A 313 21.20 -5.48 -11.08
C VAL A 313 22.04 -4.20 -11.03
N PRO A 314 22.02 -3.45 -9.92
CA PRO A 314 22.88 -2.29 -9.75
C PRO A 314 24.35 -2.63 -9.97
N GLY A 315 25.10 -1.77 -10.67
CA GLY A 315 26.50 -1.97 -11.01
C GLY A 315 26.76 -2.84 -12.22
N LYS A 316 25.74 -3.50 -12.80
CA LYS A 316 25.88 -4.30 -14.03
C LYS A 316 25.49 -3.46 -15.25
N ALA A 317 26.43 -3.26 -16.16
CA ALA A 317 26.20 -2.55 -17.41
C ALA A 317 25.19 -3.26 -18.31
N VAL A 318 24.29 -2.48 -18.94
CA VAL A 318 23.29 -2.96 -19.89
C VAL A 318 23.21 -2.03 -21.10
N SER A 319 22.70 -2.54 -22.23
CA SER A 319 22.48 -1.73 -23.43
C SER A 319 21.35 -0.73 -23.24
N ILE A 320 21.49 0.46 -23.84
CA ILE A 320 20.44 1.47 -23.94
C ILE A 320 20.43 2.06 -25.34
N GLY A 321 19.24 2.28 -25.91
CA GLY A 321 19.03 3.02 -27.14
C GLY A 321 18.12 4.21 -26.86
N TRP A 322 18.41 5.34 -27.50
CA TRP A 322 17.60 6.55 -27.41
C TRP A 322 17.63 7.35 -28.71
N THR A 323 16.68 8.23 -28.85
CA THR A 323 16.67 9.26 -29.90
C THR A 323 16.92 10.61 -29.22
N ASP A 324 17.86 11.39 -29.74
CA ASP A 324 18.18 12.71 -29.19
C ASP A 324 17.18 13.79 -29.63
N THR A 325 17.42 15.04 -29.20
CA THR A 325 16.54 16.20 -29.53
C THR A 325 16.57 16.60 -30.99
N THR A 326 17.45 16.01 -31.83
CA THR A 326 17.55 16.23 -33.29
C THR A 326 16.99 15.03 -34.09
N ASP A 327 16.28 14.10 -33.39
CA ASP A 327 15.73 12.86 -33.95
C ASP A 327 16.79 11.86 -34.45
N LEU A 328 18.05 12.01 -34.03
CA LEU A 328 19.12 11.05 -34.35
C LEU A 328 19.10 9.88 -33.33
N ALA A 329 19.10 8.66 -33.85
CA ALA A 329 19.13 7.45 -33.04
C ALA A 329 20.57 7.14 -32.55
N HIS A 330 20.67 6.81 -31.28
CA HIS A 330 21.90 6.45 -30.57
C HIS A 330 21.76 5.11 -29.86
N THR A 331 22.90 4.45 -29.67
CA THR A 331 23.00 3.26 -28.82
C THR A 331 24.24 3.38 -27.94
N GLY A 332 24.14 2.85 -26.75
CA GLY A 332 25.25 2.89 -25.79
C GLY A 332 25.09 1.88 -24.67
N THR A 333 25.88 2.09 -23.63
CA THR A 333 25.84 1.26 -22.41
C THR A 333 25.58 2.16 -21.20
N ILE A 334 24.68 1.72 -20.33
CA ILE A 334 24.39 2.38 -19.07
C ILE A 334 24.62 1.42 -17.90
N THR A 335 25.25 1.91 -16.84
CA THR A 335 25.47 1.13 -15.60
C THR A 335 24.58 1.66 -14.50
N PRO A 336 23.42 1.01 -14.22
CA PRO A 336 22.51 1.45 -13.19
C PRO A 336 23.17 1.50 -11.82
N THR A 337 22.90 2.53 -11.03
CA THR A 337 23.30 2.64 -9.63
C THR A 337 22.23 2.03 -8.73
N SER A 338 22.52 1.84 -7.42
CA SER A 338 21.46 1.60 -6.44
C SER A 338 20.64 2.86 -6.22
N GLY A 339 19.33 2.70 -6.11
CA GLY A 339 18.41 3.82 -5.93
C GLY A 339 17.15 3.46 -5.13
N PRO A 340 16.18 4.36 -5.13
CA PRO A 340 14.93 4.17 -4.40
C PRO A 340 14.08 3.02 -4.99
N PRO A 341 13.18 2.43 -4.21
CA PRO A 341 12.15 1.52 -4.73
C PRO A 341 11.26 2.21 -5.78
N GLN A 342 10.76 1.40 -6.72
CA GLN A 342 9.93 1.88 -7.84
C GLN A 342 8.44 1.92 -7.50
#